data_236fd4be14fac26be9d4be838586d1ad
#
_entry.id   236fd4be14fac26be9d4be838586d1ad
#
_cell.length_a   1.000
_cell.length_b   1.000
_cell.length_c   1.000
_cell.angle_alpha   90.00
_cell.angle_beta   90.00
_cell.angle_gamma   90.00
#
_symmetry.space_group_name_H-M   'P 1'
#
loop_
_entity.id
_entity.type
_entity.pdbx_description
1 polymer ?
#
loop_
_entity_poly.entity_id
_entity_poly.type
_entity_poly.pdbx_seq_one_letter_code
_entity_poly.pdbx_strand_id
1 'polypeptide(L)'
;MAIEIEQPTVGLSKVAVSETHGEDSPYFAGWKAYDEDPYDESENPSGVIQMGLAENQVSFDLLEEYLEKHSEASTWGKGAPGFREHALFQDYHGLKSFRQAIASFMEQIRGGRAKFDPDRVVLTAGATAANELLTFILADPGDALLVPTPYYPGFDRDLRWRTGVKIVPIHCDSSNNFQVTPQALEAAFKDAEVMNIKVRGVLITNPSNPLGATIQRSVLEEILDFVTRKNIHLVSDEIYSGSAFSSSEFVSIAEILEARGYKDSERVHIVYSLSKDLGLPGFRVGTIYSYNDKVVTTARRMSSFTLISSQTQHLLASMLSDQEFTKNYIKINRERLRKRYEMIIEGLRNAGIECLKGNAGLFCWMNLSPLLKTQTREGELTLWKSIIRDLKLNISPGSSCHCSEPGWFRVCFANMSEQTLEVALKRIHNFMDQRKTETN
;
A
#
# COMPACT_ATOMS: atom_id res chain seq x y z
N MET A 1 17.81 12.79 -55.15
CA MET A 1 17.20 11.99 -54.08
C MET A 1 18.31 11.70 -53.07
N ALA A 2 18.32 12.41 -51.95
CA ALA A 2 19.21 12.08 -50.86
C ALA A 2 18.60 10.88 -50.13
N ILE A 3 19.34 9.79 -50.04
CA ILE A 3 18.97 8.64 -49.21
C ILE A 3 19.23 9.10 -47.77
N GLU A 4 18.16 9.40 -47.01
CA GLU A 4 18.25 9.53 -45.54
C GLU A 4 18.67 8.15 -45.03
N ILE A 5 19.92 8.02 -44.64
CA ILE A 5 20.40 6.87 -43.86
C ILE A 5 19.88 7.07 -42.47
N GLU A 6 18.77 6.40 -42.11
CA GLU A 6 18.35 6.27 -40.69
C GLU A 6 19.54 5.74 -39.91
N GLN A 7 20.07 6.55 -38.99
CA GLN A 7 21.10 6.08 -38.07
C GLN A 7 20.47 4.97 -37.21
N PRO A 8 21.12 3.80 -37.09
CA PRO A 8 20.60 2.73 -36.26
C PRO A 8 20.49 3.23 -34.82
N THR A 9 19.26 3.28 -34.29
CA THR A 9 19.01 3.63 -32.90
C THR A 9 19.62 2.54 -32.02
N VAL A 10 20.41 2.96 -31.02
CA VAL A 10 20.96 2.03 -30.02
C VAL A 10 19.80 1.48 -29.18
N GLY A 11 19.62 0.16 -29.24
CA GLY A 11 18.52 -0.52 -28.53
C GLY A 11 18.71 -0.52 -27.01
N LEU A 12 17.58 -0.43 -26.26
CA LEU A 12 17.56 -0.61 -24.82
C LEU A 12 17.28 -2.07 -24.45
N SER A 13 17.50 -2.43 -23.17
CA SER A 13 17.13 -3.74 -22.63
C SER A 13 15.64 -4.01 -22.81
N LYS A 14 15.28 -5.20 -23.28
CA LYS A 14 13.87 -5.61 -23.46
C LYS A 14 13.06 -5.55 -22.16
N VAL A 15 13.68 -5.80 -21.00
CA VAL A 15 13.03 -5.68 -19.70
C VAL A 15 12.74 -4.22 -19.38
N ALA A 16 13.70 -3.32 -19.63
CA ALA A 16 13.56 -1.91 -19.29
C ALA A 16 12.44 -1.21 -20.10
N VAL A 17 12.20 -1.63 -21.33
CA VAL A 17 11.17 -1.05 -22.21
C VAL A 17 9.89 -1.88 -22.28
N SER A 18 9.75 -2.90 -21.43
CA SER A 18 8.55 -3.73 -21.43
C SER A 18 7.37 -3.01 -20.78
N GLU A 19 6.15 -3.22 -21.25
CA GLU A 19 4.91 -2.62 -20.71
C GLU A 19 4.55 -3.12 -19.31
N THR A 20 5.34 -4.04 -18.75
CA THR A 20 5.13 -4.54 -17.36
C THR A 20 5.41 -3.50 -16.28
N HIS A 21 5.92 -2.30 -16.63
CA HIS A 21 6.01 -1.15 -15.71
C HIS A 21 4.63 -0.66 -15.22
N GLY A 22 3.53 -0.91 -15.97
CA GLY A 22 2.14 -0.66 -15.56
C GLY A 22 1.73 0.81 -15.50
N GLU A 23 2.56 1.76 -15.96
CA GLU A 23 2.28 3.20 -15.89
C GLU A 23 1.15 3.66 -16.83
N ASP A 24 0.81 2.87 -17.86
CA ASP A 24 -0.29 3.15 -18.77
C ASP A 24 -1.67 2.75 -18.22
N SER A 25 -1.72 2.26 -16.98
CA SER A 25 -2.99 1.88 -16.35
C SER A 25 -3.87 3.10 -16.05
N PRO A 26 -5.21 2.94 -16.00
CA PRO A 26 -6.12 4.00 -15.59
C PRO A 26 -5.79 4.59 -14.22
N TYR A 27 -5.12 3.83 -13.35
CA TYR A 27 -4.65 4.30 -12.05
C TYR A 27 -3.71 5.51 -12.18
N PHE A 28 -2.70 5.43 -13.06
CA PHE A 28 -1.76 6.54 -13.31
C PHE A 28 -2.34 7.62 -14.22
N ALA A 29 -3.20 7.25 -15.17
CA ALA A 29 -3.88 8.23 -16.02
C ALA A 29 -4.75 9.22 -15.22
N GLY A 30 -5.33 8.79 -14.11
CA GLY A 30 -6.07 9.67 -13.21
C GLY A 30 -5.18 10.70 -12.48
N TRP A 31 -3.92 10.36 -12.23
CA TRP A 31 -2.95 11.29 -11.62
C TRP A 31 -2.60 12.41 -12.61
N LYS A 32 -2.42 12.07 -13.88
CA LYS A 32 -2.17 13.07 -14.93
C LYS A 32 -3.31 14.08 -15.03
N ALA A 33 -4.57 13.63 -14.96
CA ALA A 33 -5.73 14.52 -14.97
C ALA A 33 -5.74 15.49 -13.77
N TYR A 34 -5.26 15.05 -12.59
CA TYR A 34 -5.07 15.92 -11.44
C TYR A 34 -3.91 16.90 -11.65
N ASP A 35 -2.78 16.45 -12.14
CA ASP A 35 -1.59 17.29 -12.35
C ASP A 35 -1.83 18.40 -13.37
N GLU A 36 -2.71 18.17 -14.35
CA GLU A 36 -3.11 19.16 -15.38
C GLU A 36 -4.11 20.19 -14.85
N ASP A 37 -4.95 19.87 -13.86
CA ASP A 37 -6.03 20.72 -13.36
C ASP A 37 -6.28 20.48 -11.86
N PRO A 38 -5.29 20.75 -10.97
CA PRO A 38 -5.42 20.45 -9.56
C PRO A 38 -6.41 21.37 -8.86
N TYR A 39 -7.23 20.81 -7.97
CA TYR A 39 -8.13 21.59 -7.11
C TYR A 39 -7.31 22.42 -6.11
N ASP A 40 -7.66 23.68 -6.00
CA ASP A 40 -7.25 24.57 -4.91
C ASP A 40 -8.47 25.40 -4.46
N GLU A 41 -8.67 25.54 -3.16
CA GLU A 41 -9.85 26.19 -2.61
C GLU A 41 -9.99 27.66 -3.06
N SER A 42 -8.86 28.37 -3.20
CA SER A 42 -8.81 29.79 -3.56
C SER A 42 -8.50 30.01 -5.03
N GLU A 43 -7.53 29.30 -5.59
CA GLU A 43 -7.01 29.57 -6.93
C GLU A 43 -7.71 28.77 -8.03
N ASN A 44 -8.18 27.55 -7.72
CA ASN A 44 -8.87 26.67 -8.69
C ASN A 44 -9.97 25.80 -8.05
N PRO A 45 -11.07 26.40 -7.55
CA PRO A 45 -12.14 25.66 -6.88
C PRO A 45 -12.92 24.71 -7.80
N SER A 46 -12.73 24.82 -9.12
CA SER A 46 -13.32 23.91 -10.11
C SER A 46 -12.41 22.77 -10.52
N GLY A 47 -11.18 22.74 -10.04
CA GLY A 47 -10.17 21.73 -10.39
C GLY A 47 -10.50 20.32 -9.91
N VAL A 48 -9.67 19.37 -10.30
CA VAL A 48 -9.79 17.94 -9.96
C VAL A 48 -9.33 17.71 -8.53
N ILE A 49 -10.16 17.10 -7.68
CA ILE A 49 -9.78 16.66 -6.34
C ILE A 49 -9.15 15.27 -6.44
N GLN A 50 -7.96 15.12 -5.85
CA GLN A 50 -7.21 13.85 -5.85
C GLN A 50 -7.74 12.90 -4.78
N MET A 51 -8.54 11.91 -5.18
CA MET A 51 -9.04 10.84 -4.31
C MET A 51 -8.52 9.45 -4.73
N GLY A 52 -7.61 9.40 -5.71
CA GLY A 52 -6.96 8.18 -6.18
C GLY A 52 -5.63 7.89 -5.51
N LEU A 53 -5.04 8.86 -4.80
CA LEU A 53 -3.75 8.73 -4.14
C LEU A 53 -3.91 8.41 -2.65
N ALA A 54 -3.42 7.25 -2.22
CA ALA A 54 -3.47 6.83 -0.81
C ALA A 54 -2.31 7.46 -0.02
N GLU A 55 -2.51 8.68 0.45
CA GLU A 55 -1.62 9.38 1.40
C GLU A 55 -2.33 9.67 2.72
N ASN A 56 -1.57 9.71 3.80
CA ASN A 56 -2.04 10.07 5.12
C ASN A 56 -1.53 11.48 5.47
N GLN A 57 -2.39 12.47 5.36
CA GLN A 57 -2.06 13.87 5.69
C GLN A 57 -2.80 14.36 6.94
N VAL A 58 -3.59 13.50 7.58
CA VAL A 58 -4.49 13.91 8.68
C VAL A 58 -3.77 14.33 9.96
N SER A 59 -2.47 14.05 10.09
CA SER A 59 -1.70 14.27 11.33
C SER A 59 -0.32 14.88 11.10
N PHE A 60 -0.12 15.63 10.01
CA PHE A 60 1.13 16.33 9.72
C PHE A 60 1.48 17.37 10.80
N ASP A 61 0.49 18.06 11.33
CA ASP A 61 0.64 19.01 12.44
C ASP A 61 1.41 18.42 13.63
N LEU A 62 1.16 17.17 13.97
CA LEU A 62 1.86 16.50 15.09
C LEU A 62 3.33 16.22 14.77
N LEU A 63 3.64 15.91 13.50
CA LEU A 63 5.01 15.69 13.06
C LEU A 63 5.78 17.01 12.97
N GLU A 64 5.16 18.06 12.43
CA GLU A 64 5.72 19.40 12.33
C GLU A 64 6.03 19.96 13.72
N GLU A 65 5.07 19.88 14.67
CA GLU A 65 5.26 20.29 16.06
C GLU A 65 6.41 19.52 16.75
N TYR A 66 6.52 18.21 16.49
CA TYR A 66 7.64 17.43 17.01
C TYR A 66 8.98 17.93 16.47
N LEU A 67 9.09 18.15 15.15
CA LEU A 67 10.32 18.61 14.51
C LEU A 67 10.71 20.02 14.94
N GLU A 68 9.77 20.91 15.18
CA GLU A 68 10.03 22.26 15.72
C GLU A 68 10.62 22.19 17.13
N LYS A 69 10.11 21.31 17.99
CA LYS A 69 10.59 21.11 19.36
C LYS A 69 11.93 20.38 19.44
N HIS A 70 12.23 19.55 18.45
CA HIS A 70 13.41 18.69 18.39
C HIS A 70 14.25 18.96 17.15
N SER A 71 14.57 20.25 16.92
CA SER A 71 15.35 20.67 15.76
C SER A 71 16.75 20.00 15.67
N GLU A 72 17.31 19.58 16.81
CA GLU A 72 18.56 18.82 16.89
C GLU A 72 18.50 17.47 16.17
N ALA A 73 17.31 16.86 16.03
CA ALA A 73 17.12 15.60 15.32
C ALA A 73 17.32 15.75 13.80
N SER A 74 17.06 16.95 13.25
CA SER A 74 17.10 17.24 11.82
C SER A 74 18.32 18.05 11.38
N THR A 75 19.09 18.65 12.30
CA THR A 75 20.19 19.58 12.01
C THR A 75 21.55 19.09 12.49
N TRP A 76 22.63 19.66 11.92
CA TRP A 76 24.03 19.40 12.28
C TRP A 76 24.48 20.23 13.50
N GLY A 77 23.58 20.62 14.39
CA GLY A 77 23.87 21.47 15.55
C GLY A 77 24.70 20.77 16.63
N LYS A 78 25.10 21.55 17.66
CA LYS A 78 25.80 21.00 18.82
C LYS A 78 24.93 19.94 19.51
N GLY A 79 25.48 18.73 19.67
CA GLY A 79 24.77 17.59 20.27
C GLY A 79 24.15 16.62 19.25
N ALA A 80 24.02 17.02 17.98
CA ALA A 80 23.68 16.10 16.90
C ALA A 80 24.93 15.28 16.49
N PRO A 81 24.76 14.05 15.96
CA PRO A 81 25.86 13.34 15.30
C PRO A 81 26.51 14.22 14.25
N GLY A 82 27.81 14.27 14.27
CA GLY A 82 28.56 15.18 13.39
C GLY A 82 28.38 14.83 11.92
N PHE A 83 28.52 15.82 11.02
CA PHE A 83 28.51 15.62 9.57
C PHE A 83 29.31 14.39 9.13
N ARG A 84 30.48 14.17 9.71
CA ARG A 84 31.36 13.05 9.36
C ARG A 84 30.73 11.70 9.61
N GLU A 85 29.95 11.52 10.68
CA GLU A 85 29.30 10.26 11.01
C GLU A 85 28.23 9.92 9.98
N HIS A 86 27.45 10.90 9.53
CA HIS A 86 26.40 10.69 8.52
C HIS A 86 26.96 10.61 7.09
N ALA A 87 28.09 11.23 6.81
CA ALA A 87 28.70 11.25 5.48
C ALA A 87 29.43 9.93 5.13
N LEU A 88 29.77 9.11 6.12
CA LEU A 88 30.47 7.85 5.92
C LEU A 88 29.51 6.71 5.61
N PHE A 89 30.04 5.65 4.99
CA PHE A 89 29.29 4.40 4.81
C PHE A 89 28.84 3.84 6.16
N GLN A 90 27.59 3.43 6.21
CA GLN A 90 26.95 2.82 7.36
C GLN A 90 26.63 1.34 7.07
N ASP A 91 26.09 0.65 8.07
CA ASP A 91 25.60 -0.73 7.90
C ASP A 91 24.52 -0.78 6.81
N TYR A 92 24.71 -1.62 5.81
CA TYR A 92 23.84 -1.71 4.64
C TYR A 92 22.41 -2.18 4.96
N HIS A 93 22.17 -2.83 6.08
CA HIS A 93 20.80 -3.16 6.47
C HIS A 93 20.15 -2.12 7.41
N GLY A 94 20.84 -1.01 7.65
CA GLY A 94 20.35 0.15 8.38
C GLY A 94 21.05 0.39 9.70
N LEU A 95 21.02 1.64 10.17
CA LEU A 95 21.58 2.02 11.46
C LEU A 95 20.95 1.19 12.59
N LYS A 96 21.77 0.70 13.51
CA LYS A 96 21.28 -0.08 14.65
C LYS A 96 20.23 0.66 15.46
N SER A 97 20.45 1.94 15.74
CA SER A 97 19.49 2.81 16.43
C SER A 97 18.15 2.88 15.71
N PHE A 98 18.18 3.01 14.38
CA PHE A 98 16.95 3.10 13.60
C PHE A 98 16.23 1.74 13.50
N ARG A 99 16.97 0.63 13.35
CA ARG A 99 16.36 -0.71 13.37
C ARG A 99 15.68 -1.00 14.72
N GLN A 100 16.27 -0.56 15.83
CA GLN A 100 15.67 -0.67 17.17
C GLN A 100 14.41 0.19 17.28
N ALA A 101 14.47 1.45 16.84
CA ALA A 101 13.35 2.37 16.90
C ALA A 101 12.16 1.89 16.06
N ILE A 102 12.40 1.45 14.81
CA ILE A 102 11.32 0.99 13.93
C ILE A 102 10.75 -0.36 14.40
N ALA A 103 11.56 -1.28 14.93
CA ALA A 103 11.07 -2.51 15.53
C ALA A 103 10.13 -2.23 16.70
N SER A 104 10.53 -1.32 17.61
CA SER A 104 9.69 -0.88 18.72
C SER A 104 8.39 -0.20 18.24
N PHE A 105 8.48 0.63 17.22
CA PHE A 105 7.30 1.26 16.63
C PHE A 105 6.35 0.23 15.99
N MET A 106 6.89 -0.76 15.27
CA MET A 106 6.10 -1.88 14.74
C MET A 106 5.38 -2.66 15.84
N GLU A 107 5.99 -2.84 17.01
CA GLU A 107 5.33 -3.44 18.19
C GLU A 107 4.19 -2.57 18.70
N GLN A 108 4.42 -1.27 18.85
CA GLN A 108 3.42 -0.33 19.37
C GLN A 108 2.15 -0.24 18.51
N ILE A 109 2.30 -0.12 17.20
CA ILE A 109 1.15 -0.04 16.28
C ILE A 109 0.32 -1.33 16.28
N ARG A 110 0.92 -2.46 16.69
CA ARG A 110 0.26 -3.75 16.89
C ARG A 110 -0.23 -3.98 18.33
N GLY A 111 -0.21 -2.92 19.15
CA GLY A 111 -0.66 -2.99 20.55
C GLY A 111 0.22 -3.88 21.44
N GLY A 112 1.48 -4.07 21.10
CA GLY A 112 2.44 -4.88 21.84
C GLY A 112 2.22 -6.40 21.76
N ARG A 113 1.29 -6.87 20.90
CA ARG A 113 0.93 -8.28 20.76
C ARG A 113 1.88 -9.11 19.87
N ALA A 114 2.83 -8.46 19.21
CA ALA A 114 3.89 -9.10 18.44
C ALA A 114 5.22 -8.43 18.79
N LYS A 115 6.29 -9.22 18.78
CA LYS A 115 7.67 -8.76 19.03
C LYS A 115 8.50 -8.82 17.76
N PHE A 116 9.38 -7.83 17.60
CA PHE A 116 10.25 -7.71 16.44
C PHE A 116 11.70 -7.57 16.88
N ASP A 117 12.53 -8.53 16.48
CA ASP A 117 13.96 -8.47 16.69
C ASP A 117 14.60 -7.46 15.72
N PRO A 118 15.24 -6.37 16.21
CA PRO A 118 15.91 -5.39 15.36
C PRO A 118 16.97 -5.98 14.42
N ASP A 119 17.56 -7.10 14.79
CA ASP A 119 18.57 -7.76 13.95
C ASP A 119 17.98 -8.57 12.79
N ARG A 120 16.66 -8.76 12.77
CA ARG A 120 15.90 -9.33 11.66
C ARG A 120 15.25 -8.30 10.75
N VAL A 121 15.36 -7.01 11.09
CA VAL A 121 14.89 -5.90 10.27
C VAL A 121 15.93 -5.56 9.20
N VAL A 122 15.51 -5.47 7.94
CA VAL A 122 16.31 -4.96 6.83
C VAL A 122 15.60 -3.73 6.26
N LEU A 123 16.25 -2.58 6.28
CA LEU A 123 15.71 -1.33 5.77
C LEU A 123 15.84 -1.24 4.24
N THR A 124 14.81 -0.68 3.60
CA THR A 124 14.73 -0.50 2.15
C THR A 124 14.18 0.88 1.78
N ALA A 125 14.41 1.32 0.55
CA ALA A 125 13.88 2.59 0.02
C ALA A 125 12.37 2.51 -0.24
N GLY A 126 11.58 2.31 0.82
CA GLY A 126 10.13 2.17 0.79
C GLY A 126 9.65 0.74 0.56
N ALA A 127 8.34 0.52 0.73
CA ALA A 127 7.71 -0.80 0.55
C ALA A 127 7.85 -1.34 -0.88
N THR A 128 7.88 -0.48 -1.90
CA THR A 128 8.14 -0.86 -3.30
C THR A 128 9.45 -1.64 -3.42
N ALA A 129 10.53 -1.09 -2.87
CA ALA A 129 11.84 -1.76 -2.88
C ALA A 129 11.84 -3.02 -2.01
N ALA A 130 11.10 -3.04 -0.89
CA ALA A 130 10.96 -4.22 -0.04
C ALA A 130 10.26 -5.37 -0.77
N ASN A 131 9.15 -5.08 -1.44
CA ASN A 131 8.37 -6.07 -2.19
C ASN A 131 9.14 -6.60 -3.40
N GLU A 132 9.81 -5.72 -4.16
CA GLU A 132 10.68 -6.12 -5.26
C GLU A 132 11.83 -7.04 -4.77
N LEU A 133 12.52 -6.61 -3.73
CA LEU A 133 13.66 -7.34 -3.18
C LEU A 133 13.26 -8.72 -2.65
N LEU A 134 12.14 -8.80 -1.89
CA LEU A 134 11.61 -10.09 -1.43
C LEU A 134 11.23 -10.98 -2.61
N THR A 135 10.54 -10.44 -3.60
CA THR A 135 10.14 -11.20 -4.79
C THR A 135 11.36 -11.77 -5.50
N PHE A 136 12.41 -10.96 -5.68
CA PHE A 136 13.68 -11.40 -6.27
C PHE A 136 14.39 -12.50 -5.44
N ILE A 137 14.32 -12.43 -4.11
CA ILE A 137 14.94 -13.43 -3.22
C ILE A 137 14.16 -14.75 -3.23
N LEU A 138 12.83 -14.69 -3.33
CA LEU A 138 11.96 -15.86 -3.13
C LEU A 138 11.62 -16.61 -4.42
N ALA A 139 11.73 -15.96 -5.58
CA ALA A 139 11.23 -16.49 -6.85
C ALA A 139 12.20 -16.20 -8.01
N ASP A 140 12.31 -17.14 -8.92
CA ASP A 140 13.04 -16.98 -10.18
C ASP A 140 12.15 -16.36 -11.28
N PRO A 141 12.70 -15.73 -12.32
CA PRO A 141 11.93 -15.28 -13.48
C PRO A 141 11.07 -16.40 -14.07
N GLY A 142 9.76 -16.14 -14.22
CA GLY A 142 8.79 -17.11 -14.70
C GLY A 142 8.05 -17.88 -13.58
N ASP A 143 8.55 -17.91 -12.35
CA ASP A 143 7.81 -18.36 -11.16
C ASP A 143 6.65 -17.40 -10.86
N ALA A 144 5.77 -17.76 -9.92
CA ALA A 144 4.63 -16.93 -9.54
C ALA A 144 4.47 -16.72 -8.04
N LEU A 145 3.87 -15.57 -7.71
CA LEU A 145 3.21 -15.32 -6.43
C LEU A 145 1.69 -15.33 -6.65
N LEU A 146 0.96 -15.96 -5.72
CA LEU A 146 -0.50 -15.87 -5.65
C LEU A 146 -0.87 -14.60 -4.90
N VAL A 147 -1.78 -13.78 -5.45
CA VAL A 147 -2.20 -12.51 -4.84
C VAL A 147 -3.72 -12.41 -4.84
N PRO A 148 -4.38 -12.20 -3.66
CA PRO A 148 -5.83 -12.00 -3.60
C PRO A 148 -6.28 -10.78 -4.39
N THR A 149 -7.31 -10.92 -5.20
CA THR A 149 -7.96 -9.80 -5.89
C THR A 149 -9.19 -9.31 -5.11
N PRO A 150 -9.49 -7.99 -5.13
CA PRO A 150 -8.69 -6.92 -5.72
C PRO A 150 -7.42 -6.62 -4.92
N TYR A 151 -6.36 -6.14 -5.61
CA TYR A 151 -5.09 -5.81 -4.98
C TYR A 151 -4.53 -4.44 -5.43
N TYR A 152 -3.48 -3.98 -4.76
CA TYR A 152 -2.81 -2.71 -5.06
C TYR A 152 -2.20 -2.69 -6.48
N PRO A 153 -2.60 -1.73 -7.36
CA PRO A 153 -2.13 -1.69 -8.75
C PRO A 153 -0.62 -1.65 -8.92
N GLY A 154 0.09 -1.07 -7.97
CA GLY A 154 1.54 -0.98 -8.00
C GLY A 154 2.26 -2.32 -7.95
N PHE A 155 1.62 -3.40 -7.50
CA PHE A 155 2.21 -4.74 -7.51
C PHE A 155 2.52 -5.24 -8.91
N ASP A 156 1.78 -4.83 -9.92
CA ASP A 156 2.10 -5.18 -11.31
C ASP A 156 3.50 -4.73 -11.70
N ARG A 157 3.92 -3.53 -11.24
CA ARG A 157 5.28 -3.04 -11.42
C ARG A 157 6.24 -3.65 -10.40
N ASP A 158 5.92 -3.54 -9.12
CA ASP A 158 6.83 -3.83 -8.02
C ASP A 158 7.27 -5.30 -7.99
N LEU A 159 6.35 -6.23 -8.36
CA LEU A 159 6.63 -7.67 -8.33
C LEU A 159 7.06 -8.24 -9.67
N ARG A 160 6.75 -7.60 -10.80
CA ARG A 160 6.88 -8.21 -12.13
C ARG A 160 7.98 -7.61 -13.00
N TRP A 161 8.07 -6.28 -13.03
CA TRP A 161 8.84 -5.59 -14.06
C TRP A 161 10.30 -6.00 -14.10
N ARG A 162 11.03 -5.90 -12.98
CA ARG A 162 12.46 -6.21 -12.92
C ARG A 162 12.75 -7.66 -12.55
N THR A 163 11.85 -8.30 -11.82
CA THR A 163 12.04 -9.68 -11.35
C THR A 163 11.67 -10.74 -12.38
N GLY A 164 10.78 -10.41 -13.33
CA GLY A 164 10.21 -11.40 -14.26
C GLY A 164 9.26 -12.40 -13.62
N VAL A 165 8.88 -12.20 -12.36
CA VAL A 165 7.92 -13.05 -11.63
C VAL A 165 6.50 -12.76 -12.10
N LYS A 166 5.63 -13.76 -12.10
CA LYS A 166 4.22 -13.65 -12.48
C LYS A 166 3.34 -13.45 -11.25
N ILE A 167 2.22 -12.75 -11.43
CA ILE A 167 1.14 -12.72 -10.47
C ILE A 167 0.04 -13.65 -10.97
N VAL A 168 -0.37 -14.61 -10.13
CA VAL A 168 -1.54 -15.44 -10.36
C VAL A 168 -2.62 -15.00 -9.36
N PRO A 169 -3.80 -14.55 -9.84
CA PRO A 169 -4.83 -14.01 -8.97
C PRO A 169 -5.49 -15.10 -8.13
N ILE A 170 -5.71 -14.83 -6.85
CA ILE A 170 -6.67 -15.55 -6.02
C ILE A 170 -7.97 -14.79 -6.13
N HIS A 171 -8.93 -15.32 -6.87
CA HIS A 171 -10.19 -14.64 -7.13
C HIS A 171 -11.06 -14.56 -5.88
N CYS A 172 -11.35 -13.31 -5.46
CA CYS A 172 -12.28 -13.01 -4.38
C CYS A 172 -13.38 -12.09 -4.93
N ASP A 173 -14.58 -12.23 -4.42
CA ASP A 173 -15.76 -11.51 -4.91
C ASP A 173 -16.58 -10.86 -3.78
N SER A 174 -17.55 -10.02 -4.16
CA SER A 174 -18.35 -9.24 -3.22
C SER A 174 -19.30 -10.08 -2.37
N SER A 175 -19.64 -11.31 -2.80
CA SER A 175 -20.60 -12.18 -2.09
C SER A 175 -20.10 -12.57 -0.68
N ASN A 176 -18.77 -12.56 -0.49
CA ASN A 176 -18.14 -12.81 0.81
C ASN A 176 -17.26 -11.62 1.27
N ASN A 177 -17.57 -10.40 0.82
CA ASN A 177 -16.80 -9.20 1.12
C ASN A 177 -15.34 -9.27 0.64
N PHE A 178 -15.07 -9.91 -0.47
CA PHE A 178 -13.74 -10.10 -1.07
C PHE A 178 -12.74 -10.80 -0.14
N GLN A 179 -13.20 -11.63 0.77
CA GLN A 179 -12.33 -12.38 1.66
C GLN A 179 -11.70 -13.57 0.94
N VAL A 180 -10.45 -13.87 1.28
CA VAL A 180 -9.75 -15.07 0.81
C VAL A 180 -10.42 -16.30 1.43
N THR A 181 -10.65 -17.32 0.61
CA THR A 181 -11.18 -18.61 1.06
C THR A 181 -10.20 -19.74 0.73
N PRO A 182 -10.24 -20.87 1.47
CA PRO A 182 -9.44 -22.05 1.14
C PRO A 182 -9.68 -22.55 -0.28
N GLN A 183 -10.91 -22.47 -0.77
CA GLN A 183 -11.29 -22.88 -2.12
C GLN A 183 -10.64 -21.99 -3.18
N ALA A 184 -10.62 -20.66 -2.97
CA ALA A 184 -9.99 -19.72 -3.89
C ALA A 184 -8.45 -19.91 -3.92
N LEU A 185 -7.82 -20.20 -2.78
CA LEU A 185 -6.39 -20.52 -2.69
C LEU A 185 -6.04 -21.78 -3.48
N GLU A 186 -6.79 -22.86 -3.28
CA GLU A 186 -6.56 -24.12 -3.99
C GLU A 186 -6.83 -23.98 -5.50
N ALA A 187 -7.86 -23.23 -5.90
CA ALA A 187 -8.16 -22.94 -7.31
C ALA A 187 -7.01 -22.20 -7.99
N ALA A 188 -6.52 -21.09 -7.39
CA ALA A 188 -5.43 -20.32 -7.93
C ALA A 188 -4.12 -21.13 -8.04
N PHE A 189 -3.84 -21.99 -7.05
CA PHE A 189 -2.69 -22.87 -7.10
C PHE A 189 -2.80 -23.89 -8.24
N LYS A 190 -3.97 -24.50 -8.41
CA LYS A 190 -4.26 -25.43 -9.50
C LYS A 190 -4.17 -24.77 -10.87
N ASP A 191 -4.67 -23.54 -11.02
CA ASP A 191 -4.57 -22.78 -12.26
C ASP A 191 -3.10 -22.54 -12.65
N ALA A 192 -2.25 -22.21 -11.68
CA ALA A 192 -0.83 -22.11 -11.91
C ALA A 192 -0.19 -23.45 -12.36
N GLU A 193 -0.58 -24.56 -11.72
CA GLU A 193 -0.12 -25.90 -12.10
C GLU A 193 -0.53 -26.25 -13.56
N VAL A 194 -1.78 -25.95 -13.94
CA VAL A 194 -2.27 -26.17 -15.33
C VAL A 194 -1.47 -25.35 -16.35
N MET A 195 -1.08 -24.12 -15.97
CA MET A 195 -0.22 -23.26 -16.80
C MET A 195 1.26 -23.65 -16.75
N ASN A 196 1.62 -24.71 -16.02
CA ASN A 196 3.01 -25.12 -15.77
C ASN A 196 3.86 -23.98 -15.16
N ILE A 197 3.28 -23.21 -14.25
CA ILE A 197 3.93 -22.12 -13.53
C ILE A 197 4.19 -22.57 -12.09
N LYS A 198 5.44 -22.45 -11.64
CA LYS A 198 5.83 -22.80 -10.28
C LYS A 198 5.42 -21.67 -9.31
N VAL A 199 4.56 -21.99 -8.35
CA VAL A 199 4.18 -21.05 -7.29
C VAL A 199 5.25 -21.05 -6.19
N ARG A 200 5.71 -19.86 -5.82
CA ARG A 200 6.72 -19.67 -4.78
C ARG A 200 6.14 -19.18 -3.46
N GLY A 201 5.00 -18.50 -3.53
CA GLY A 201 4.39 -17.97 -2.31
C GLY A 201 3.02 -17.34 -2.55
N VAL A 202 2.41 -16.92 -1.44
CA VAL A 202 1.24 -16.06 -1.39
C VAL A 202 1.68 -14.70 -0.87
N LEU A 203 1.24 -13.61 -1.51
CA LEU A 203 1.41 -12.25 -1.01
C LEU A 203 0.04 -11.70 -0.65
N ILE A 204 -0.13 -11.27 0.60
CA ILE A 204 -1.35 -10.60 1.09
C ILE A 204 -1.01 -9.18 1.54
N THR A 205 -1.98 -8.27 1.46
CA THR A 205 -1.92 -6.95 2.09
C THR A 205 -2.92 -6.91 3.24
N ASN A 206 -2.45 -6.69 4.46
CA ASN A 206 -3.28 -6.64 5.66
C ASN A 206 -2.87 -5.48 6.58
N PRO A 207 -3.74 -4.46 6.77
CA PRO A 207 -5.06 -4.25 6.15
C PRO A 207 -5.04 -4.14 4.63
N SER A 208 -6.11 -4.60 3.98
CA SER A 208 -6.19 -4.72 2.53
C SER A 208 -6.26 -3.37 1.81
N ASN A 209 -5.49 -3.23 0.75
CA ASN A 209 -5.65 -2.23 -0.29
C ASN A 209 -6.11 -2.96 -1.57
N PRO A 210 -7.32 -2.68 -2.10
CA PRO A 210 -8.10 -1.44 -1.96
C PRO A 210 -9.27 -1.48 -0.96
N LEU A 211 -9.50 -2.57 -0.23
CA LEU A 211 -10.74 -2.80 0.52
C LEU A 211 -10.90 -1.92 1.78
N GLY A 212 -9.81 -1.44 2.39
CA GLY A 212 -9.87 -0.70 3.64
C GLY A 212 -10.29 -1.55 4.85
N ALA A 213 -10.04 -2.85 4.80
CA ALA A 213 -10.46 -3.81 5.82
C ALA A 213 -9.32 -4.72 6.26
N THR A 214 -9.35 -5.14 7.53
CA THR A 214 -8.42 -6.12 8.09
C THR A 214 -8.83 -7.55 7.74
N ILE A 215 -7.85 -8.43 7.59
CA ILE A 215 -8.07 -9.88 7.43
C ILE A 215 -8.31 -10.48 8.82
N GLN A 216 -9.35 -11.30 8.94
CA GLN A 216 -9.67 -11.98 10.20
C GLN A 216 -8.61 -13.01 10.58
N ARG A 217 -8.43 -13.24 11.89
CA ARG A 217 -7.47 -14.21 12.43
C ARG A 217 -7.62 -15.59 11.80
N SER A 218 -8.84 -16.10 11.72
CA SER A 218 -9.11 -17.44 11.13
C SER A 218 -8.65 -17.54 9.68
N VAL A 219 -8.86 -16.48 8.88
CA VAL A 219 -8.42 -16.43 7.47
C VAL A 219 -6.89 -16.39 7.37
N LEU A 220 -6.20 -15.62 8.25
CA LEU A 220 -4.74 -15.63 8.31
C LEU A 220 -4.18 -17.01 8.68
N GLU A 221 -4.83 -17.70 9.62
CA GLU A 221 -4.48 -19.07 10.02
C GLU A 221 -4.67 -20.06 8.88
N GLU A 222 -5.78 -19.97 8.11
CA GLU A 222 -6.03 -20.79 6.92
C GLU A 222 -4.99 -20.55 5.82
N ILE A 223 -4.61 -19.28 5.58
CA ILE A 223 -3.53 -18.94 4.62
C ILE A 223 -2.20 -19.54 5.07
N LEU A 224 -1.85 -19.42 6.36
CA LEU A 224 -0.61 -20.00 6.90
C LEU A 224 -0.60 -21.53 6.76
N ASP A 225 -1.72 -22.18 7.04
CA ASP A 225 -1.86 -23.64 6.87
C ASP A 225 -1.75 -24.05 5.40
N PHE A 226 -2.32 -23.27 4.49
CA PHE A 226 -2.21 -23.49 3.05
C PHE A 226 -0.75 -23.41 2.58
N VAL A 227 -0.03 -22.33 2.90
CA VAL A 227 1.37 -22.16 2.46
C VAL A 227 2.28 -23.23 3.09
N THR A 228 1.96 -23.68 4.30
CA THR A 228 2.68 -24.78 4.96
C THR A 228 2.47 -26.11 4.22
N ARG A 229 1.21 -26.46 3.89
CA ARG A 229 0.90 -27.69 3.12
C ARG A 229 1.54 -27.69 1.73
N LYS A 230 1.53 -26.53 1.05
CA LYS A 230 2.10 -26.40 -0.30
C LYS A 230 3.63 -26.20 -0.29
N ASN A 231 4.24 -26.04 0.88
CA ASN A 231 5.66 -25.76 1.06
C ASN A 231 6.15 -24.53 0.26
N ILE A 232 5.41 -23.45 0.38
CA ILE A 232 5.68 -22.14 -0.26
C ILE A 232 5.78 -21.03 0.77
N HIS A 233 6.16 -19.81 0.35
CA HIS A 233 6.32 -18.66 1.21
C HIS A 233 5.02 -17.89 1.45
N LEU A 234 4.96 -17.13 2.54
CA LEU A 234 3.94 -16.12 2.80
C LEU A 234 4.60 -14.75 2.96
N VAL A 235 4.23 -13.80 2.12
CA VAL A 235 4.59 -12.39 2.28
C VAL A 235 3.35 -11.64 2.77
N SER A 236 3.44 -11.04 3.97
CA SER A 236 2.40 -10.20 4.56
C SER A 236 2.82 -8.74 4.46
N ASP A 237 2.22 -8.00 3.52
CA ASP A 237 2.40 -6.56 3.43
C ASP A 237 1.49 -5.87 4.44
N GLU A 238 2.08 -5.44 5.57
CA GLU A 238 1.38 -4.85 6.71
C GLU A 238 1.55 -3.32 6.77
N ILE A 239 1.69 -2.68 5.60
CA ILE A 239 1.97 -1.24 5.46
C ILE A 239 0.90 -0.34 6.11
N TYR A 240 -0.33 -0.84 6.30
CA TYR A 240 -1.45 -0.12 6.94
C TYR A 240 -1.73 -0.57 8.38
N SER A 241 -0.84 -1.30 9.02
CA SER A 241 -1.06 -1.87 10.37
C SER A 241 -1.34 -0.82 11.45
N GLY A 242 -0.73 0.37 11.35
CA GLY A 242 -0.99 1.50 12.23
C GLY A 242 -2.24 2.31 11.86
N SER A 243 -2.78 2.11 10.66
CA SER A 243 -3.97 2.80 10.14
C SER A 243 -5.26 2.02 10.37
N ALA A 244 -5.25 0.91 11.11
CA ALA A 244 -6.46 0.29 11.64
C ALA A 244 -7.09 1.22 12.71
N PHE A 245 -8.41 1.44 12.65
CA PHE A 245 -9.09 2.41 13.51
C PHE A 245 -9.08 1.99 14.98
N SER A 246 -8.94 0.69 15.25
CA SER A 246 -8.64 0.14 16.57
C SER A 246 -7.52 -0.89 16.45
N SER A 247 -6.57 -0.85 17.40
CA SER A 247 -5.49 -1.85 17.43
C SER A 247 -5.99 -3.27 17.64
N SER A 248 -7.13 -3.44 18.30
CA SER A 248 -7.75 -4.76 18.55
C SER A 248 -8.35 -5.40 17.29
N GLU A 249 -8.64 -4.62 16.26
CA GLU A 249 -9.20 -5.11 15.00
C GLU A 249 -8.14 -5.61 14.02
N PHE A 250 -6.88 -5.21 14.19
CA PHE A 250 -5.78 -5.67 13.36
C PHE A 250 -5.07 -6.85 14.03
N VAL A 251 -4.87 -7.92 13.28
CA VAL A 251 -4.05 -9.08 13.67
C VAL A 251 -2.88 -9.19 12.70
N SER A 252 -1.66 -9.12 13.22
CA SER A 252 -0.44 -9.37 12.43
C SER A 252 -0.23 -10.87 12.24
N ILE A 253 0.38 -11.26 11.11
CA ILE A 253 0.83 -12.64 10.94
C ILE A 253 1.87 -13.05 12.01
N ALA A 254 2.62 -12.08 12.55
CA ALA A 254 3.55 -12.31 13.65
C ALA A 254 2.84 -12.80 14.93
N GLU A 255 1.64 -12.30 15.23
CA GLU A 255 0.82 -12.76 16.36
C GLU A 255 0.34 -14.21 16.18
N ILE A 256 0.06 -14.61 14.95
CA ILE A 256 -0.30 -16.00 14.62
C ILE A 256 0.89 -16.93 14.85
N LEU A 257 2.07 -16.51 14.38
CA LEU A 257 3.30 -17.28 14.56
C LEU A 257 3.68 -17.44 16.03
N GLU A 258 3.58 -16.36 16.82
CA GLU A 258 3.85 -16.42 18.26
C GLU A 258 2.89 -17.40 18.96
N ALA A 259 1.58 -17.32 18.66
CA ALA A 259 0.59 -18.25 19.20
C ALA A 259 0.82 -19.71 18.82
N ARG A 260 1.52 -19.96 17.70
CA ARG A 260 1.90 -21.31 17.21
C ARG A 260 3.33 -21.72 17.62
N GLY A 261 3.97 -20.97 18.52
CA GLY A 261 5.36 -21.24 18.96
C GLY A 261 6.38 -21.14 17.84
N TYR A 262 6.15 -20.23 16.88
CA TYR A 262 6.99 -19.96 15.71
C TYR A 262 7.19 -21.16 14.76
N LYS A 263 6.33 -22.16 14.84
CA LYS A 263 6.33 -23.26 13.88
C LYS A 263 6.08 -22.73 12.47
N ASP A 264 6.88 -23.21 11.51
CA ASP A 264 6.83 -22.78 10.09
C ASP A 264 7.14 -21.29 9.83
N SER A 265 7.73 -20.57 10.81
CA SER A 265 8.04 -19.15 10.69
C SER A 265 9.04 -18.83 9.57
N GLU A 266 9.94 -19.76 9.21
CA GLU A 266 10.95 -19.56 8.17
C GLU A 266 10.36 -19.23 6.79
N ARG A 267 9.07 -19.55 6.57
CA ARG A 267 8.37 -19.24 5.31
C ARG A 267 7.68 -17.89 5.32
N VAL A 268 7.63 -17.18 6.46
CA VAL A 268 6.86 -15.95 6.63
C VAL A 268 7.76 -14.72 6.61
N HIS A 269 7.35 -13.74 5.81
CA HIS A 269 8.05 -12.47 5.64
C HIS A 269 7.05 -11.33 5.77
N ILE A 270 7.42 -10.28 6.50
CA ILE A 270 6.56 -9.10 6.72
C ILE A 270 7.20 -7.91 6.02
N VAL A 271 6.40 -7.19 5.24
CA VAL A 271 6.75 -5.87 4.71
C VAL A 271 6.04 -4.81 5.53
N TYR A 272 6.77 -3.76 5.90
CA TYR A 272 6.22 -2.60 6.56
C TYR A 272 6.85 -1.31 6.00
N SER A 273 6.20 -0.16 6.20
CA SER A 273 6.72 1.13 5.77
C SER A 273 6.10 2.27 6.57
N LEU A 274 6.87 3.34 6.77
CA LEU A 274 6.37 4.58 7.38
C LEU A 274 5.53 5.45 6.44
N SER A 275 5.45 5.06 5.16
CA SER A 275 4.78 5.84 4.11
C SER A 275 3.29 6.09 4.37
N LYS A 276 2.60 5.16 5.05
CA LYS A 276 1.14 5.24 5.25
C LYS A 276 0.78 5.61 6.69
N ASP A 277 1.34 4.91 7.66
CA ASP A 277 0.99 5.12 9.06
C ASP A 277 1.49 6.46 9.60
N LEU A 278 2.66 6.94 9.16
CA LEU A 278 3.18 8.28 9.49
C LEU A 278 2.94 9.32 8.38
N GLY A 279 2.41 8.94 7.22
CA GLY A 279 2.24 9.87 6.11
C GLY A 279 3.57 10.38 5.53
N LEU A 280 4.62 9.57 5.55
CA LEU A 280 5.96 9.94 5.10
C LEU A 280 6.42 9.19 3.82
N PRO A 281 5.62 9.17 2.72
CA PRO A 281 6.01 8.46 1.50
C PRO A 281 7.29 9.06 0.87
N GLY A 282 7.52 10.36 1.01
CA GLY A 282 8.70 11.07 0.49
C GLY A 282 10.02 10.71 1.19
N PHE A 283 9.96 10.21 2.43
CA PHE A 283 11.15 9.78 3.17
C PHE A 283 11.70 8.42 2.72
N ARG A 284 10.94 7.68 1.92
CA ARG A 284 11.35 6.40 1.33
C ARG A 284 11.83 5.38 2.35
N VAL A 285 11.06 5.12 3.39
CA VAL A 285 11.38 4.13 4.42
C VAL A 285 10.47 2.93 4.35
N GLY A 286 11.04 1.78 4.01
CA GLY A 286 10.41 0.46 4.07
C GLY A 286 11.25 -0.53 4.87
N THR A 287 10.65 -1.61 5.27
CA THR A 287 11.32 -2.70 5.99
C THR A 287 10.91 -4.05 5.46
N ILE A 288 11.88 -4.97 5.46
CA ILE A 288 11.65 -6.40 5.41
C ILE A 288 11.92 -6.95 6.80
N TYR A 289 10.99 -7.74 7.33
CA TYR A 289 11.20 -8.55 8.51
C TYR A 289 11.01 -10.03 8.16
N SER A 290 11.95 -10.87 8.54
CA SER A 290 11.87 -12.29 8.23
C SER A 290 12.41 -13.14 9.37
N TYR A 291 11.73 -14.23 9.64
CA TYR A 291 12.21 -15.26 10.56
C TYR A 291 13.24 -16.21 9.92
N ASN A 292 13.46 -16.11 8.61
CA ASN A 292 14.41 -16.91 7.85
C ASN A 292 15.76 -16.20 7.75
N ASP A 293 16.79 -16.76 8.38
CA ASP A 293 18.14 -16.18 8.42
C ASP A 293 18.78 -16.06 7.03
N LYS A 294 18.45 -16.97 6.10
CA LYS A 294 18.95 -16.90 4.72
C LYS A 294 18.33 -15.71 3.98
N VAL A 295 17.02 -15.45 4.18
CA VAL A 295 16.35 -14.30 3.60
C VAL A 295 16.92 -13.00 4.16
N VAL A 296 17.07 -12.89 5.49
CA VAL A 296 17.67 -11.71 6.14
C VAL A 296 19.10 -11.48 5.63
N THR A 297 19.93 -12.51 5.58
CA THR A 297 21.31 -12.38 5.11
C THR A 297 21.39 -11.97 3.64
N THR A 298 20.52 -12.52 2.79
CA THR A 298 20.48 -12.17 1.36
C THR A 298 19.95 -10.75 1.16
N ALA A 299 18.88 -10.37 1.86
CA ALA A 299 18.35 -9.01 1.82
C ALA A 299 19.40 -7.98 2.26
N ARG A 300 20.18 -8.25 3.32
CA ARG A 300 21.29 -7.38 3.75
C ARG A 300 22.34 -7.17 2.65
N ARG A 301 22.73 -8.23 1.95
CA ARG A 301 23.69 -8.13 0.83
C ARG A 301 23.18 -7.27 -0.32
N MET A 302 21.87 -7.33 -0.57
CA MET A 302 21.23 -6.58 -1.65
C MET A 302 20.79 -5.18 -1.24
N SER A 303 20.76 -4.84 0.03
CA SER A 303 20.35 -3.54 0.55
C SER A 303 21.15 -2.37 -0.01
N SER A 304 22.41 -2.62 -0.45
CA SER A 304 23.25 -1.61 -1.09
C SER A 304 22.59 -0.94 -2.31
N PHE A 305 21.61 -1.60 -2.94
CA PHE A 305 20.83 -1.05 -4.05
C PHE A 305 19.59 -0.25 -3.62
N THR A 306 19.23 -0.33 -2.33
CA THR A 306 17.97 0.24 -1.81
C THR A 306 18.17 0.95 -0.46
N LEU A 307 19.33 1.61 -0.29
CA LEU A 307 19.71 2.27 0.97
C LEU A 307 18.84 3.51 1.24
N ILE A 308 18.57 3.74 2.52
CA ILE A 308 18.00 4.98 3.04
C ILE A 308 19.16 5.87 3.53
N SER A 309 19.09 7.18 3.29
CA SER A 309 20.15 8.11 3.75
C SER A 309 20.32 8.01 5.27
N SER A 310 21.58 8.10 5.73
CA SER A 310 21.89 8.06 7.17
C SER A 310 21.23 9.19 7.94
N GLN A 311 21.10 10.35 7.32
CA GLN A 311 20.40 11.52 7.91
C GLN A 311 18.92 11.22 8.14
N THR A 312 18.22 10.65 7.15
CA THR A 312 16.82 10.23 7.29
C THR A 312 16.67 9.19 8.40
N GLN A 313 17.55 8.20 8.44
CA GLN A 313 17.52 7.18 9.48
C GLN A 313 17.74 7.77 10.88
N HIS A 314 18.68 8.73 11.02
CA HIS A 314 18.95 9.38 12.30
C HIS A 314 17.76 10.21 12.78
N LEU A 315 17.18 11.05 11.92
CA LEU A 315 15.99 11.84 12.22
C LEU A 315 14.84 10.96 12.72
N LEU A 316 14.54 9.90 11.95
CA LEU A 316 13.44 9.01 12.28
C LEU A 316 13.74 8.10 13.48
N ALA A 317 15.00 7.73 13.72
CA ALA A 317 15.41 7.01 14.92
C ALA A 317 15.13 7.85 16.18
N SER A 318 15.47 9.14 16.16
CA SER A 318 15.17 10.07 17.25
C SER A 318 13.67 10.13 17.52
N MET A 319 12.87 10.42 16.48
CA MET A 319 11.43 10.57 16.59
C MET A 319 10.72 9.28 17.04
N LEU A 320 11.08 8.12 16.46
CA LEU A 320 10.43 6.85 16.80
C LEU A 320 10.89 6.27 18.13
N SER A 321 12.03 6.72 18.69
CA SER A 321 12.48 6.33 20.03
C SER A 321 11.74 7.07 21.14
N ASP A 322 11.10 8.20 20.83
CA ASP A 322 10.24 8.91 21.76
C ASP A 322 8.90 8.17 21.89
N GLN A 323 8.82 7.37 22.98
CA GLN A 323 7.68 6.50 23.24
C GLN A 323 6.40 7.27 23.61
N GLU A 324 6.54 8.45 24.19
CA GLU A 324 5.39 9.31 24.53
C GLU A 324 4.81 9.92 23.26
N PHE A 325 5.67 10.48 22.43
CA PHE A 325 5.27 11.03 21.13
C PHE A 325 4.59 9.96 20.26
N THR A 326 5.22 8.80 20.06
CA THR A 326 4.68 7.76 19.17
C THR A 326 3.35 7.20 19.64
N LYS A 327 3.16 7.01 20.96
CA LYS A 327 1.86 6.59 21.54
C LYS A 327 0.77 7.61 21.28
N ASN A 328 1.09 8.89 21.52
CA ASN A 328 0.14 9.98 21.30
C ASN A 328 -0.20 10.12 19.80
N TYR A 329 0.80 10.10 18.94
CA TYR A 329 0.62 10.13 17.48
C TYR A 329 -0.29 9.00 17.00
N ILE A 330 0.00 7.75 17.36
CA ILE A 330 -0.80 6.58 16.94
C ILE A 330 -2.27 6.76 17.36
N LYS A 331 -2.51 7.18 18.60
CA LYS A 331 -3.86 7.39 19.12
C LYS A 331 -4.61 8.45 18.31
N ILE A 332 -4.05 9.65 18.18
CA ILE A 332 -4.68 10.78 17.49
C ILE A 332 -4.88 10.47 16.02
N ASN A 333 -3.87 9.90 15.35
CA ASN A 333 -3.96 9.55 13.93
C ASN A 333 -5.10 8.56 13.65
N ARG A 334 -5.28 7.53 14.49
CA ARG A 334 -6.40 6.59 14.37
C ARG A 334 -7.76 7.24 14.60
N GLU A 335 -7.88 8.12 15.57
CA GLU A 335 -9.12 8.87 15.86
C GLU A 335 -9.48 9.77 14.66
N ARG A 336 -8.50 10.47 14.09
CA ARG A 336 -8.70 11.33 12.91
C ARG A 336 -9.05 10.51 11.66
N LEU A 337 -8.36 9.40 11.41
CA LEU A 337 -8.68 8.51 10.29
C LEU A 337 -10.08 7.93 10.40
N ARG A 338 -10.49 7.48 11.58
CA ARG A 338 -11.84 6.98 11.83
C ARG A 338 -12.89 8.06 11.57
N LYS A 339 -12.69 9.29 12.09
CA LYS A 339 -13.59 10.43 11.84
C LYS A 339 -13.75 10.70 10.34
N ARG A 340 -12.64 10.70 9.58
CA ARG A 340 -12.67 10.89 8.12
C ARG A 340 -13.40 9.75 7.39
N TYR A 341 -13.18 8.51 7.82
CA TYR A 341 -13.90 7.36 7.29
C TYR A 341 -15.42 7.47 7.56
N GLU A 342 -15.82 7.80 8.78
CA GLU A 342 -17.23 8.00 9.13
C GLU A 342 -17.87 9.10 8.27
N MET A 343 -17.18 10.22 8.08
CA MET A 343 -17.63 11.34 7.27
C MET A 343 -17.85 10.94 5.79
N ILE A 344 -16.90 10.25 5.16
CA ILE A 344 -17.04 9.82 3.77
C ILE A 344 -18.15 8.78 3.62
N ILE A 345 -18.24 7.79 4.49
CA ILE A 345 -19.26 6.73 4.43
C ILE A 345 -20.65 7.32 4.62
N GLU A 346 -20.84 8.26 5.55
CA GLU A 346 -22.13 8.93 5.72
C GLU A 346 -22.49 9.75 4.50
N GLY A 347 -21.56 10.53 3.95
CA GLY A 347 -21.80 11.33 2.75
C GLY A 347 -22.17 10.49 1.53
N LEU A 348 -21.46 9.37 1.32
CA LEU A 348 -21.77 8.44 0.22
C LEU A 348 -23.14 7.75 0.41
N ARG A 349 -23.46 7.32 1.63
CA ARG A 349 -24.76 6.73 1.96
C ARG A 349 -25.90 7.72 1.72
N ASN A 350 -25.74 8.99 2.08
CA ASN A 350 -26.72 10.05 1.83
C ASN A 350 -26.91 10.31 0.34
N ALA A 351 -25.89 10.08 -0.48
CA ALA A 351 -25.99 10.10 -1.95
C ALA A 351 -26.60 8.80 -2.54
N GLY A 352 -26.92 7.80 -1.72
CA GLY A 352 -27.46 6.51 -2.16
C GLY A 352 -26.41 5.54 -2.69
N ILE A 353 -25.15 5.70 -2.28
CA ILE A 353 -24.02 4.87 -2.70
C ILE A 353 -23.61 3.94 -1.55
N GLU A 354 -23.50 2.65 -1.86
CA GLU A 354 -23.05 1.64 -0.93
C GLU A 354 -21.52 1.48 -0.95
N CYS A 355 -20.94 1.20 0.20
CA CYS A 355 -19.52 0.89 0.37
C CYS A 355 -19.34 -0.41 1.13
N LEU A 356 -18.26 -1.13 0.80
CA LEU A 356 -17.80 -2.22 1.64
C LEU A 356 -17.46 -1.66 3.04
N LYS A 357 -17.89 -2.37 4.09
CA LYS A 357 -17.56 -1.98 5.46
C LYS A 357 -16.06 -2.12 5.71
N GLY A 358 -15.40 -0.99 5.94
CA GLY A 358 -13.98 -0.93 6.30
C GLY A 358 -13.76 -0.69 7.80
N ASN A 359 -12.54 -0.94 8.26
CA ASN A 359 -12.08 -0.67 9.62
C ASN A 359 -10.61 -0.22 9.67
N ALA A 360 -10.03 0.07 8.50
CA ALA A 360 -8.62 0.41 8.40
C ALA A 360 -8.29 1.17 7.11
N GLY A 361 -7.06 1.66 7.02
CA GLY A 361 -6.51 2.27 5.82
C GLY A 361 -6.91 3.73 5.62
N LEU A 362 -6.71 4.22 4.40
CA LEU A 362 -6.82 5.63 4.02
C LEU A 362 -7.93 5.86 2.98
N PHE A 363 -8.73 4.83 2.70
CA PHE A 363 -9.69 4.77 1.60
C PHE A 363 -10.86 3.86 1.93
N CYS A 364 -11.96 4.01 1.18
CA CYS A 364 -13.09 3.09 1.17
C CYS A 364 -13.25 2.45 -0.21
N TRP A 365 -13.97 1.33 -0.25
CA TRP A 365 -14.29 0.57 -1.45
C TRP A 365 -15.77 0.78 -1.79
N MET A 366 -16.02 1.62 -2.81
CA MET A 366 -17.33 2.17 -3.17
C MET A 366 -17.93 1.41 -4.34
N ASN A 367 -19.22 1.07 -4.25
CA ASN A 367 -19.96 0.38 -5.29
C ASN A 367 -20.79 1.36 -6.15
N LEU A 368 -20.35 1.55 -7.38
CA LEU A 368 -21.08 2.31 -8.41
C LEU A 368 -21.60 1.40 -9.54
N SER A 369 -21.63 0.08 -9.35
CA SER A 369 -22.14 -0.85 -10.37
C SER A 369 -23.58 -0.53 -10.82
N PRO A 370 -24.50 -0.02 -9.96
CA PRO A 370 -25.83 0.40 -10.41
C PRO A 370 -25.83 1.54 -11.42
N LEU A 371 -24.74 2.30 -11.53
CA LEU A 371 -24.62 3.43 -12.47
C LEU A 371 -24.01 3.02 -13.82
N LEU A 372 -23.57 1.77 -13.96
CA LEU A 372 -22.98 1.30 -15.20
C LEU A 372 -24.04 1.12 -16.28
N LYS A 373 -23.80 1.68 -17.46
CA LYS A 373 -24.64 1.42 -18.65
C LYS A 373 -24.50 -0.02 -19.14
N THR A 374 -23.30 -0.58 -19.01
CA THR A 374 -22.99 -1.98 -19.29
C THR A 374 -22.14 -2.53 -18.15
N GLN A 375 -22.47 -3.74 -17.67
CA GLN A 375 -21.75 -4.40 -16.57
C GLN A 375 -20.45 -5.03 -17.11
N THR A 376 -19.56 -4.17 -17.63
CA THR A 376 -18.29 -4.55 -18.22
C THR A 376 -17.17 -3.60 -17.77
N ARG A 377 -15.92 -4.00 -17.96
CA ARG A 377 -14.75 -3.16 -17.72
C ARG A 377 -14.82 -1.85 -18.55
N GLU A 378 -15.27 -1.91 -19.79
CA GLU A 378 -15.43 -0.73 -20.66
C GLU A 378 -16.49 0.22 -20.11
N GLY A 379 -17.59 -0.33 -19.57
CA GLY A 379 -18.64 0.45 -18.89
C GLY A 379 -18.12 1.15 -17.65
N GLU A 380 -17.31 0.46 -16.83
CA GLU A 380 -16.63 1.03 -15.67
C GLU A 380 -15.66 2.17 -16.06
N LEU A 381 -14.81 1.96 -17.06
CA LEU A 381 -13.87 2.99 -17.52
C LEU A 381 -14.59 4.19 -18.17
N THR A 382 -15.74 3.96 -18.79
CA THR A 382 -16.58 5.05 -19.31
C THR A 382 -17.16 5.89 -18.18
N LEU A 383 -17.67 5.27 -17.12
CA LEU A 383 -18.13 5.96 -15.91
C LEU A 383 -16.97 6.70 -15.22
N TRP A 384 -15.82 6.08 -15.08
CA TRP A 384 -14.64 6.68 -14.48
C TRP A 384 -14.19 7.96 -15.22
N LYS A 385 -14.13 7.93 -16.57
CA LYS A 385 -13.82 9.11 -17.37
C LYS A 385 -14.85 10.23 -17.18
N SER A 386 -16.13 9.89 -17.04
CA SER A 386 -17.21 10.85 -16.74
C SER A 386 -17.01 11.47 -15.35
N ILE A 387 -16.65 10.67 -14.34
CA ILE A 387 -16.36 11.14 -12.99
C ILE A 387 -15.21 12.16 -13.00
N ILE A 388 -14.11 11.88 -13.68
CA ILE A 388 -12.99 12.83 -13.78
C ILE A 388 -13.43 14.12 -14.52
N ARG A 389 -14.10 13.99 -15.65
CA ARG A 389 -14.46 15.14 -16.51
C ARG A 389 -15.55 16.01 -15.86
N ASP A 390 -16.62 15.39 -15.35
CA ASP A 390 -17.85 16.07 -14.98
C ASP A 390 -17.90 16.40 -13.48
N LEU A 391 -17.41 15.49 -12.62
CA LEU A 391 -17.34 15.69 -11.17
C LEU A 391 -16.03 16.32 -10.73
N LYS A 392 -15.02 16.30 -11.60
CA LYS A 392 -13.67 16.71 -11.23
C LYS A 392 -13.14 15.98 -9.98
N LEU A 393 -13.29 14.65 -9.98
CA LEU A 393 -12.79 13.76 -8.94
C LEU A 393 -11.90 12.69 -9.58
N ASN A 394 -10.67 12.55 -9.13
CA ASN A 394 -9.85 11.41 -9.47
C ASN A 394 -10.02 10.31 -8.43
N ILE A 395 -10.67 9.21 -8.79
CA ILE A 395 -10.84 7.99 -8.00
C ILE A 395 -10.24 6.81 -8.77
N SER A 396 -9.90 5.72 -8.07
CA SER A 396 -9.28 4.56 -8.75
C SER A 396 -10.35 3.54 -9.15
N PRO A 397 -10.47 3.19 -10.46
CA PRO A 397 -11.42 2.15 -10.89
C PRO A 397 -10.98 0.76 -10.41
N GLY A 398 -11.95 -0.10 -10.14
CA GLY A 398 -11.73 -1.45 -9.61
C GLY A 398 -10.95 -2.34 -10.56
N SER A 399 -11.12 -2.15 -11.86
CA SER A 399 -10.35 -2.87 -12.88
C SER A 399 -8.84 -2.59 -12.80
N SER A 400 -8.43 -1.40 -12.31
CA SER A 400 -7.02 -1.12 -12.03
C SER A 400 -6.50 -1.89 -10.82
N CYS A 401 -7.39 -2.27 -9.92
CA CYS A 401 -7.08 -3.12 -8.76
C CYS A 401 -7.32 -4.62 -9.06
N HIS A 402 -7.52 -4.99 -10.32
CA HIS A 402 -7.83 -6.37 -10.75
C HIS A 402 -9.12 -6.94 -10.15
N CYS A 403 -10.09 -6.07 -9.82
CA CYS A 403 -11.41 -6.51 -9.42
C CYS A 403 -12.12 -7.20 -10.61
N SER A 404 -12.64 -8.40 -10.40
CA SER A 404 -13.38 -9.13 -11.43
C SER A 404 -14.79 -8.57 -11.66
N GLU A 405 -15.34 -7.88 -10.68
CA GLU A 405 -16.67 -7.28 -10.71
C GLU A 405 -16.55 -5.79 -11.10
N PRO A 406 -17.09 -5.38 -12.26
CA PRO A 406 -17.02 -3.99 -12.68
C PRO A 406 -17.91 -3.08 -11.80
N GLY A 407 -17.49 -1.82 -11.64
CA GLY A 407 -18.23 -0.80 -10.94
C GLY A 407 -17.82 -0.57 -9.49
N TRP A 408 -16.80 -1.25 -9.01
CA TRP A 408 -16.17 -0.92 -7.74
C TRP A 408 -15.08 0.14 -7.92
N PHE A 409 -14.94 1.03 -6.92
CA PHE A 409 -13.96 2.11 -6.97
C PHE A 409 -13.29 2.31 -5.61
N ARG A 410 -11.98 2.54 -5.59
CA ARG A 410 -11.27 2.96 -4.39
C ARG A 410 -11.28 4.50 -4.29
N VAL A 411 -11.70 5.01 -3.14
CA VAL A 411 -11.81 6.43 -2.84
C VAL A 411 -11.02 6.76 -1.59
N CYS A 412 -9.97 7.57 -1.71
CA CYS A 412 -9.13 8.01 -0.61
C CYS A 412 -9.76 9.22 0.10
N PHE A 413 -9.62 9.27 1.42
CA PHE A 413 -10.19 10.34 2.27
C PHE A 413 -9.16 11.00 3.20
N ALA A 414 -7.94 10.48 3.24
CA ALA A 414 -6.93 10.89 4.21
C ALA A 414 -5.88 11.86 3.64
N ASN A 415 -5.92 12.15 2.35
CA ASN A 415 -4.94 12.99 1.62
C ASN A 415 -5.46 14.40 1.32
N MET A 416 -6.44 14.88 2.07
CA MET A 416 -7.04 16.22 1.90
C MET A 416 -7.58 16.76 3.22
N SER A 417 -7.93 18.05 3.25
CA SER A 417 -8.63 18.69 4.36
C SER A 417 -10.07 18.18 4.53
N GLU A 418 -10.71 18.43 5.68
CA GLU A 418 -12.14 18.13 5.86
C GLU A 418 -13.00 18.93 4.90
N GLN A 419 -12.64 20.20 4.68
CA GLN A 419 -13.32 21.10 3.77
C GLN A 419 -13.28 20.58 2.32
N THR A 420 -12.10 20.13 1.87
CA THR A 420 -11.97 19.53 0.53
C THR A 420 -12.80 18.26 0.38
N LEU A 421 -12.86 17.42 1.44
CA LEU A 421 -13.69 16.22 1.46
C LEU A 421 -15.19 16.56 1.36
N GLU A 422 -15.65 17.62 2.07
CA GLU A 422 -17.03 18.13 1.95
C GLU A 422 -17.37 18.59 0.52
N VAL A 423 -16.43 19.29 -0.13
CA VAL A 423 -16.61 19.69 -1.54
C VAL A 423 -16.73 18.46 -2.45
N ALA A 424 -15.89 17.44 -2.24
CA ALA A 424 -15.97 16.20 -3.02
C ALA A 424 -17.32 15.49 -2.83
N LEU A 425 -17.78 15.37 -1.58
CA LEU A 425 -19.08 14.77 -1.25
C LEU A 425 -20.25 15.55 -1.85
N LYS A 426 -20.20 16.88 -1.84
CA LYS A 426 -21.20 17.74 -2.49
C LYS A 426 -21.25 17.52 -4.00
N ARG A 427 -20.08 17.39 -4.66
CA ARG A 427 -20.01 17.06 -6.10
C ARG A 427 -20.65 15.70 -6.40
N ILE A 428 -20.37 14.69 -5.59
CA ILE A 428 -20.96 13.35 -5.71
C ILE A 428 -22.49 13.41 -5.53
N HIS A 429 -22.97 14.12 -4.50
CA HIS A 429 -24.39 14.24 -4.23
C HIS A 429 -25.15 14.89 -5.40
N ASN A 430 -24.65 16.02 -5.90
CA ASN A 430 -25.22 16.71 -7.04
C ASN A 430 -25.29 15.82 -8.30
N PHE A 431 -24.26 15.04 -8.55
CA PHE A 431 -24.23 14.10 -9.67
C PHE A 431 -25.28 13.00 -9.54
N MET A 432 -25.45 12.46 -8.35
CA MET A 432 -26.47 11.43 -8.10
C MET A 432 -27.89 11.97 -8.25
N ASP A 433 -28.14 13.20 -7.82
CA ASP A 433 -29.49 13.84 -7.97
C ASP A 433 -29.84 14.17 -9.43
N GLN A 434 -28.84 14.63 -10.21
CA GLN A 434 -29.02 14.85 -11.66
C GLN A 434 -29.43 13.55 -12.37
N ARG A 435 -28.81 12.44 -12.04
CA ARG A 435 -29.14 11.14 -12.65
C ARG A 435 -30.49 10.58 -12.23
N LYS A 436 -30.96 10.86 -11.02
CA LYS A 436 -32.33 10.50 -10.61
C LYS A 436 -33.38 11.24 -11.42
N THR A 437 -33.12 12.52 -11.79
CA THR A 437 -34.02 13.33 -12.61
C THR A 437 -34.02 12.93 -14.08
N GLU A 438 -32.95 12.37 -14.62
CA GLU A 438 -32.87 11.85 -15.99
C GLU A 438 -33.55 10.48 -16.18
N THR A 439 -33.79 9.75 -15.09
CA THR A 439 -34.39 8.40 -15.11
C THR A 439 -35.88 8.41 -14.80
N ASN A 440 -36.47 9.54 -14.36
CA ASN A 440 -37.88 9.79 -14.15
C ASN A 440 -38.45 10.58 -15.32
#